data_d814d33f7e079baecec447cacfec0009
#
_entry.id   d814d33f7e079baecec447cacfec0009
#
_cell.length_a   1.000
_cell.length_b   1.000
_cell.length_c   1.000
_cell.angle_alpha   90.00
_cell.angle_beta   90.00
_cell.angle_gamma   90.00
#
_symmetry.space_group_name_H-M   'P 1'
#
loop_
_entity.id
_entity.type
_entity.pdbx_description
1 polymer ?
#
loop_
_entity_poly.entity_id
_entity_poly.type
_entity_poly.pdbx_seq_one_letter_code
_entity_poly.pdbx_strand_id
1 'polypeptide(L)'
;MLTICPTRSARTSLHVRAVEKGFTEENAMYDMANLKKFKKLSELAPEAFNSFVAFDEAAIKEGVIPLKYKELMAVAVALTTQCPYCIEIHAKRARKAGATEQELAEATLVAAALRAGGAVTHGTHTLE
;
A
#
# COMPACT_ATOMS: atom_id res chain seq x y z
N MET A 1 40.36 0.28 -37.16
CA MET A 1 40.80 1.17 -36.07
C MET A 1 39.53 1.55 -35.26
N LEU A 2 39.26 0.81 -34.19
CA LEU A 2 38.05 0.98 -33.37
C LEU A 2 38.40 1.86 -32.18
N THR A 3 37.81 3.04 -32.13
CA THR A 3 37.99 4.00 -31.04
C THR A 3 37.07 3.62 -29.89
N ILE A 4 37.64 3.21 -28.76
CA ILE A 4 36.93 2.85 -27.52
C ILE A 4 36.51 4.13 -26.81
N CYS A 5 35.19 4.29 -26.59
CA CYS A 5 34.62 5.36 -25.80
C CYS A 5 34.89 5.12 -24.32
N PRO A 6 35.34 6.08 -23.51
CA PRO A 6 35.63 5.86 -22.10
C PRO A 6 34.36 5.76 -21.27
N THR A 7 34.35 4.77 -20.39
CA THR A 7 33.28 4.37 -19.46
C THR A 7 32.84 5.49 -18.50
N ARG A 8 31.55 5.68 -18.48
CA ARG A 8 30.79 6.56 -17.57
C ARG A 8 30.64 5.88 -16.21
N SER A 9 31.66 5.88 -15.39
CA SER A 9 31.62 5.21 -14.08
C SER A 9 32.35 5.97 -12.98
N ALA A 10 31.95 7.19 -12.66
CA ALA A 10 32.40 7.83 -11.41
C ALA A 10 31.47 8.92 -10.85
N ARG A 11 30.39 9.32 -11.54
CA ARG A 11 29.50 10.41 -11.07
C ARG A 11 28.21 9.94 -10.41
N THR A 12 27.87 8.65 -10.50
CA THR A 12 26.59 8.12 -9.96
C THR A 12 26.70 7.77 -8.47
N SER A 13 27.91 7.53 -7.95
CA SER A 13 28.12 7.08 -6.58
C SER A 13 27.93 8.18 -5.51
N LEU A 14 28.23 9.45 -5.83
CA LEU A 14 28.12 10.55 -4.84
C LEU A 14 26.68 11.06 -4.67
N HIS A 15 25.84 11.04 -5.73
CA HIS A 15 24.45 11.48 -5.64
C HIS A 15 23.56 10.48 -4.90
N VAL A 16 23.80 9.18 -5.09
CA VAL A 16 23.06 8.12 -4.39
C VAL A 16 23.37 8.14 -2.88
N ARG A 17 24.63 8.35 -2.49
CA ARG A 17 25.01 8.43 -1.06
C ARG A 17 24.51 9.67 -0.33
N ALA A 18 24.21 10.75 -1.03
CA ALA A 18 23.63 11.96 -0.42
C ALA A 18 22.13 11.82 -0.13
N VAL A 19 21.41 11.01 -0.90
CA VAL A 19 19.99 10.72 -0.66
C VAL A 19 19.81 9.74 0.49
N GLU A 20 20.75 8.81 0.70
CA GLU A 20 20.69 7.83 1.80
C GLU A 20 20.93 8.45 3.20
N LYS A 21 21.59 9.59 3.30
CA LYS A 21 21.88 10.26 4.59
C LYS A 21 20.77 11.16 5.13
N GLY A 22 19.71 11.43 4.35
CA GLY A 22 18.60 12.30 4.75
C GLY A 22 17.33 11.56 5.20
N PHE A 23 17.27 10.24 5.03
CA PHE A 23 16.13 9.41 5.43
C PHE A 23 16.49 8.65 6.71
N THR A 24 16.42 9.32 7.85
CA THR A 24 16.49 8.65 9.15
C THR A 24 15.11 8.10 9.47
N GLU A 25 15.05 6.88 10.02
CA GLU A 25 13.81 6.22 10.47
C GLU A 25 12.95 7.10 11.40
N GLU A 26 13.57 8.09 12.03
CA GLU A 26 12.96 9.01 12.99
C GLU A 26 11.96 10.01 12.38
N ASN A 27 11.96 10.22 11.05
CA ASN A 27 11.10 11.17 10.33
C ASN A 27 10.17 10.51 9.30
N ALA A 28 10.01 9.19 9.31
CA ALA A 28 9.10 8.52 8.40
C ALA A 28 7.64 8.84 8.76
N MET A 29 6.95 9.60 7.90
CA MET A 29 5.52 9.91 8.05
C MET A 29 4.68 8.63 8.16
N TYR A 30 5.11 7.55 7.52
CA TYR A 30 4.45 6.24 7.48
C TYR A 30 5.20 5.19 8.30
N ASP A 31 5.40 5.47 9.59
CA ASP A 31 5.93 4.50 10.54
C ASP A 31 4.79 3.68 11.15
N MET A 32 4.88 2.34 11.06
CA MET A 32 3.91 1.41 11.66
C MET A 32 3.78 1.60 13.18
N ALA A 33 4.80 2.16 13.85
CA ALA A 33 4.72 2.52 15.26
C ALA A 33 3.63 3.57 15.56
N ASN A 34 3.24 4.38 14.58
CA ASN A 34 2.13 5.33 14.71
C ASN A 34 0.78 4.66 15.04
N LEU A 35 0.58 3.39 14.68
CA LEU A 35 -0.63 2.65 15.03
C LEU A 35 -0.82 2.50 16.55
N LYS A 36 0.25 2.58 17.35
CA LYS A 36 0.16 2.62 18.81
C LYS A 36 -0.65 3.83 19.31
N LYS A 37 -0.71 4.91 18.51
CA LYS A 37 -1.49 6.11 18.81
C LYS A 37 -3.01 5.89 18.71
N PHE A 38 -3.47 4.76 18.16
CA PHE A 38 -4.88 4.37 18.19
C PHE A 38 -5.44 4.31 19.62
N LYS A 39 -4.61 3.92 20.60
CA LYS A 39 -4.99 3.97 22.01
C LYS A 39 -5.40 5.41 22.41
N LYS A 40 -4.59 6.40 22.06
CA LYS A 40 -4.88 7.81 22.34
C LYS A 40 -6.14 8.29 21.61
N LEU A 41 -6.33 7.86 20.36
CA LEU A 41 -7.53 8.21 19.59
C LEU A 41 -8.79 7.62 20.23
N SER A 42 -8.72 6.37 20.69
CA SER A 42 -9.80 5.70 21.43
C SER A 42 -10.13 6.41 22.75
N GLU A 43 -9.14 6.93 23.46
CA GLU A 43 -9.33 7.68 24.71
C GLU A 43 -10.01 9.05 24.46
N LEU A 44 -9.67 9.73 23.34
CA LEU A 44 -10.17 11.07 23.02
C LEU A 44 -11.54 11.06 22.32
N ALA A 45 -11.87 10.03 21.56
CA ALA A 45 -13.12 9.90 20.81
C ALA A 45 -13.66 8.45 20.88
N PRO A 46 -13.99 7.94 22.08
CA PRO A 46 -14.26 6.50 22.29
C PRO A 46 -15.45 5.98 21.50
N GLU A 47 -16.54 6.72 21.43
CA GLU A 47 -17.75 6.27 20.75
C GLU A 47 -17.52 6.08 19.24
N ALA A 48 -16.99 7.10 18.58
CA ALA A 48 -16.74 7.06 17.14
C ALA A 48 -15.66 6.03 16.80
N PHE A 49 -14.57 5.98 17.58
CA PHE A 49 -13.48 5.03 17.34
C PHE A 49 -13.93 3.58 17.52
N ASN A 50 -14.67 3.28 18.60
CA ASN A 50 -15.16 1.93 18.83
C ASN A 50 -16.18 1.50 17.76
N SER A 51 -17.04 2.41 17.30
CA SER A 51 -17.96 2.16 16.18
C SER A 51 -17.20 1.86 14.88
N PHE A 52 -16.12 2.59 14.61
CA PHE A 52 -15.25 2.32 13.45
C PHE A 52 -14.59 0.94 13.55
N VAL A 53 -14.04 0.58 14.71
CA VAL A 53 -13.40 -0.73 14.92
C VAL A 53 -14.42 -1.86 14.74
N ALA A 54 -15.59 -1.72 15.33
CA ALA A 54 -16.66 -2.71 15.20
C ALA A 54 -17.13 -2.88 13.75
N PHE A 55 -17.23 -1.78 12.99
CA PHE A 55 -17.52 -1.82 11.57
C PHE A 55 -16.42 -2.53 10.76
N ASP A 56 -15.15 -2.19 10.99
CA ASP A 56 -14.00 -2.80 10.29
C ASP A 56 -13.95 -4.31 10.52
N GLU A 57 -14.08 -4.74 11.79
CA GLU A 57 -14.11 -6.15 12.15
C GLU A 57 -15.28 -6.89 11.48
N ALA A 58 -16.49 -6.30 11.51
CA ALA A 58 -17.66 -6.90 10.90
C ALA A 58 -17.55 -6.99 9.37
N ALA A 59 -16.96 -5.99 8.72
CA ALA A 59 -16.76 -5.97 7.27
C ALA A 59 -15.76 -7.04 6.81
N ILE A 60 -14.65 -7.19 7.53
CA ILE A 60 -13.59 -8.15 7.18
C ILE A 60 -13.91 -9.57 7.63
N LYS A 61 -14.73 -9.75 8.67
CA LYS A 61 -15.10 -11.06 9.21
C LYS A 61 -15.50 -12.04 8.10
N GLU A 62 -15.07 -13.30 8.24
CA GLU A 62 -15.49 -14.39 7.36
C GLU A 62 -17.00 -14.51 7.26
N GLY A 63 -17.50 -14.70 6.04
CA GLY A 63 -18.91 -14.85 5.72
C GLY A 63 -19.07 -15.64 4.43
N VAL A 64 -20.01 -15.27 3.56
CA VAL A 64 -20.18 -15.88 2.23
C VAL A 64 -18.89 -15.72 1.42
N ILE A 65 -18.18 -14.61 1.58
CA ILE A 65 -16.83 -14.45 1.01
C ILE A 65 -15.84 -14.90 2.08
N PRO A 66 -14.99 -15.91 1.80
CA PRO A 66 -13.96 -16.37 2.72
C PRO A 66 -12.97 -15.26 3.09
N LEU A 67 -12.44 -15.32 4.31
CA LEU A 67 -11.52 -14.31 4.87
C LEU A 67 -10.34 -14.01 3.94
N LYS A 68 -9.73 -15.03 3.34
CA LYS A 68 -8.60 -14.85 2.40
C LYS A 68 -8.93 -13.86 1.29
N TYR A 69 -10.09 -14.02 0.66
CA TYR A 69 -10.48 -13.13 -0.45
C TYR A 69 -10.85 -11.73 0.03
N LYS A 70 -11.45 -11.59 1.20
CA LYS A 70 -11.70 -10.27 1.80
C LYS A 70 -10.39 -9.51 2.07
N GLU A 71 -9.37 -10.20 2.58
CA GLU A 71 -8.05 -9.60 2.79
C GLU A 71 -7.34 -9.27 1.47
N LEU A 72 -7.47 -10.08 0.42
CA LEU A 72 -6.98 -9.75 -0.93
C LEU A 72 -7.69 -8.53 -1.52
N MET A 73 -9.01 -8.40 -1.33
CA MET A 73 -9.77 -7.21 -1.72
C MET A 73 -9.27 -5.98 -0.95
N ALA A 74 -9.03 -6.11 0.36
CA ALA A 74 -8.51 -5.03 1.19
C ALA A 74 -7.12 -4.58 0.72
N VAL A 75 -6.24 -5.51 0.31
CA VAL A 75 -4.94 -5.18 -0.31
C VAL A 75 -5.16 -4.38 -1.60
N ALA A 76 -6.04 -4.84 -2.49
CA ALA A 76 -6.33 -4.14 -3.75
C ALA A 76 -6.86 -2.72 -3.51
N VAL A 77 -7.79 -2.54 -2.56
CA VAL A 77 -8.30 -1.22 -2.17
C VAL A 77 -7.20 -0.36 -1.54
N ALA A 78 -6.38 -0.94 -0.65
CA ALA A 78 -5.28 -0.22 -0.02
C ALA A 78 -4.26 0.31 -1.04
N LEU A 79 -3.96 -0.47 -2.09
CA LEU A 79 -3.10 -0.07 -3.20
C LEU A 79 -3.72 1.09 -4.00
N THR A 80 -5.04 1.08 -4.22
CA THR A 80 -5.71 2.16 -4.96
C THR A 80 -5.83 3.44 -4.13
N THR A 81 -6.04 3.33 -2.82
CA THR A 81 -6.09 4.47 -1.89
C THR A 81 -4.71 4.93 -1.42
N GLN A 82 -3.65 4.19 -1.79
CA GLN A 82 -2.25 4.49 -1.43
C GLN A 82 -2.04 4.61 0.09
N CYS A 83 -2.65 3.71 0.87
CA CYS A 83 -2.54 3.66 2.31
C CYS A 83 -1.44 2.65 2.74
N PRO A 84 -0.22 3.09 3.08
CA PRO A 84 0.88 2.19 3.44
C PRO A 84 0.56 1.29 4.64
N TYR A 85 -0.12 1.82 5.65
CA TYR A 85 -0.55 1.05 6.82
C TYR A 85 -1.50 -0.08 6.44
N CYS A 86 -2.50 0.22 5.61
CA CYS A 86 -3.48 -0.76 5.16
C CYS A 86 -2.83 -1.84 4.30
N ILE A 87 -1.90 -1.45 3.40
CA ILE A 87 -1.15 -2.40 2.57
C ILE A 87 -0.41 -3.40 3.45
N GLU A 88 0.35 -2.93 4.44
CA GLU A 88 1.13 -3.82 5.31
C GLU A 88 0.25 -4.72 6.17
N ILE A 89 -0.79 -4.16 6.80
CA ILE A 89 -1.71 -4.91 7.65
C ILE A 89 -2.42 -6.01 6.86
N HIS A 90 -3.07 -5.64 5.75
CA HIS A 90 -3.89 -6.57 5.00
C HIS A 90 -3.06 -7.57 4.20
N ALA A 91 -1.87 -7.22 3.70
CA ALA A 91 -0.96 -8.19 3.10
C ALA A 91 -0.51 -9.27 4.11
N LYS A 92 -0.18 -8.88 5.36
CA LYS A 92 0.13 -9.84 6.43
C LYS A 92 -1.06 -10.72 6.78
N ARG A 93 -2.27 -10.14 6.89
CA ARG A 93 -3.51 -10.87 7.18
C ARG A 93 -3.88 -11.82 6.04
N ALA A 94 -3.75 -11.40 4.79
CA ALA A 94 -3.98 -12.24 3.62
C ALA A 94 -3.08 -13.49 3.64
N ARG A 95 -1.77 -13.32 3.87
CA ARG A 95 -0.83 -14.44 4.01
C ARG A 95 -1.22 -15.37 5.16
N LYS A 96 -1.60 -14.81 6.31
CA LYS A 96 -2.08 -15.60 7.46
C LYS A 96 -3.35 -16.37 7.14
N ALA A 97 -4.22 -15.83 6.29
CA ALA A 97 -5.43 -16.48 5.79
C ALA A 97 -5.17 -17.47 4.64
N GLY A 98 -3.90 -17.72 4.28
CA GLY A 98 -3.49 -18.68 3.26
C GLY A 98 -3.40 -18.12 1.84
N ALA A 99 -3.29 -16.81 1.68
CA ALA A 99 -3.00 -16.22 0.38
C ALA A 99 -1.54 -16.47 -0.02
N THR A 100 -1.35 -16.84 -1.27
CA THR A 100 -0.03 -17.04 -1.88
C THR A 100 0.53 -15.72 -2.40
N GLU A 101 1.85 -15.67 -2.65
CA GLU A 101 2.48 -14.52 -3.29
C GLU A 101 1.94 -14.29 -4.72
N GLN A 102 1.55 -15.35 -5.41
CA GLN A 102 0.93 -15.25 -6.72
C GLN A 102 -0.45 -14.57 -6.63
N GLU A 103 -1.30 -14.96 -5.68
CA GLU A 103 -2.61 -14.34 -5.46
C GLU A 103 -2.47 -12.84 -5.09
N LEU A 104 -1.47 -12.48 -4.29
CA LEU A 104 -1.16 -11.09 -3.97
C LEU A 104 -0.71 -10.29 -5.21
N ALA A 105 0.12 -10.90 -6.07
CA ALA A 105 0.53 -10.29 -7.33
C ALA A 105 -0.65 -10.07 -8.28
N GLU A 106 -1.52 -11.07 -8.42
CA GLU A 106 -2.72 -10.97 -9.25
C GLU A 106 -3.68 -9.89 -8.73
N ALA A 107 -3.94 -9.84 -7.42
CA ALA A 107 -4.75 -8.78 -6.80
C ALA A 107 -4.17 -7.38 -7.04
N THR A 108 -2.83 -7.24 -7.00
CA THR A 108 -2.13 -6.00 -7.31
C THR A 108 -2.37 -5.57 -8.77
N LEU A 109 -2.27 -6.51 -9.71
CA LEU A 109 -2.47 -6.22 -11.14
C LEU A 109 -3.94 -5.90 -11.46
N VAL A 110 -4.90 -6.54 -10.79
CA VAL A 110 -6.32 -6.18 -10.89
C VAL A 110 -6.53 -4.73 -10.42
N ALA A 111 -5.97 -4.34 -9.28
CA ALA A 111 -6.05 -2.96 -8.77
C ALA A 111 -5.44 -1.96 -9.77
N ALA A 112 -4.29 -2.28 -10.36
CA ALA A 112 -3.63 -1.43 -11.36
C ALA A 112 -4.48 -1.29 -12.64
N ALA A 113 -5.04 -2.39 -13.14
CA ALA A 113 -5.90 -2.40 -14.33
C ALA A 113 -7.14 -1.53 -14.13
N LEU A 114 -7.80 -1.62 -12.97
CA LEU A 114 -8.99 -0.83 -12.65
C LEU A 114 -8.66 0.67 -12.54
N ARG A 115 -7.51 1.03 -11.97
CA ARG A 115 -7.05 2.43 -11.93
C ARG A 115 -6.76 2.96 -13.33
N ALA A 116 -6.07 2.19 -14.16
CA ALA A 116 -5.80 2.56 -15.56
C ALA A 116 -7.11 2.66 -16.36
N GLY A 117 -8.01 1.69 -16.22
CA GLY A 117 -9.33 1.71 -16.85
C GLY A 117 -10.15 2.95 -16.48
N GLY A 118 -10.16 3.31 -15.20
CA GLY A 118 -10.80 4.53 -14.73
C GLY A 118 -10.22 5.78 -15.39
N ALA A 119 -8.89 5.90 -15.46
CA ALA A 119 -8.25 7.03 -16.12
C ALA A 119 -8.59 7.12 -17.62
N VAL A 120 -8.55 5.98 -18.33
CA VAL A 120 -8.90 5.92 -19.76
C VAL A 120 -10.36 6.31 -19.98
N THR A 121 -11.28 5.74 -19.19
CA THR A 121 -12.72 6.01 -19.33
C THR A 121 -13.04 7.47 -19.03
N HIS A 122 -12.54 8.00 -17.91
CA HIS A 122 -12.77 9.41 -17.56
C HIS A 122 -12.03 10.37 -18.50
N GLY A 123 -10.93 9.93 -19.12
CA GLY A 123 -10.21 10.70 -20.13
C GLY A 123 -11.09 11.08 -21.34
N THR A 124 -12.15 10.32 -21.64
CA THR A 124 -13.09 10.67 -22.72
C THR A 124 -13.80 12.01 -22.50
N HIS A 125 -13.94 12.46 -21.23
CA HIS A 125 -14.50 13.77 -20.92
C HIS A 125 -13.59 14.94 -21.31
N THR A 126 -12.34 14.69 -21.69
CA THR A 126 -11.38 15.73 -22.13
C THR A 126 -11.38 15.92 -23.64
N LEU A 127 -12.13 15.10 -24.38
CA LEU A 127 -12.21 15.13 -25.83
C LEU A 127 -13.53 15.79 -26.27
N GLU A 128 -13.48 16.61 -27.37
CA GLU A 128 -14.64 17.20 -28.00
C GLU A 128 -15.21 16.30 -29.10
#